data_5afdf508202b8b85ce624530a6cf163a
#
_entry.id   5afdf508202b8b85ce624530a6cf163a
#
_cell.length_a   1.000
_cell.length_b   1.000
_cell.length_c   1.000
_cell.angle_alpha   90.00
_cell.angle_beta   90.00
_cell.angle_gamma   90.00
#
_symmetry.space_group_name_H-M   'P 1'
#
loop_
_entity.id
_entity.type
_entity.pdbx_description
1 polymer ?
#
loop_
_entity_poly.entity_id
_entity_poly.type
_entity_poly.pdbx_seq_one_letter_code
_entity_poly.pdbx_strand_id
1 'polypeptide(L)'
;IPLVSSAMDTVTEGPMAIAMAKAGGIGIIHRNLPIADQVKSVKTVISHGLVGAAVGVGDDGFARATALIEAGVNVVVVDTAHGHHRAVLDAIARIKKAFPEIQIIGGNIATRQGAQALINAGADAVKVGVGPGSICTTRVVAGVGVPQITAIMEAHKACVKADIPLIADGGL
;
A
#
# COMPACT_ATOMS: atom_id res chain seq x y z
N ILE A 1 4.86 1.07 13.70
CA ILE A 1 3.51 1.64 13.45
C ILE A 1 2.53 0.49 13.49
N PRO A 2 1.64 0.43 14.51
CA PRO A 2 0.76 -0.71 14.69
C PRO A 2 -0.51 -0.67 13.80
N LEU A 3 -0.96 0.52 13.40
CA LEU A 3 -2.19 0.69 12.65
C LEU A 3 -1.98 1.52 11.39
N VAL A 4 -2.61 1.05 10.30
CA VAL A 4 -2.62 1.70 8.99
C VAL A 4 -4.08 1.88 8.55
N SER A 5 -4.52 3.08 8.21
CA SER A 5 -5.87 3.25 7.64
C SER A 5 -5.89 2.98 6.14
N SER A 6 -6.97 2.34 5.68
CA SER A 6 -7.12 1.88 4.29
C SER A 6 -7.13 3.02 3.28
N ALA A 7 -6.51 2.78 2.13
CA ALA A 7 -6.46 3.70 0.99
C ALA A 7 -7.77 3.68 0.18
N MET A 8 -8.88 3.97 0.85
CA MET A 8 -10.23 4.00 0.27
C MET A 8 -10.82 5.40 0.36
N ASP A 9 -11.54 5.85 -0.67
CA ASP A 9 -12.17 7.18 -0.75
C ASP A 9 -13.21 7.43 0.35
N THR A 10 -13.81 6.36 0.88
CA THR A 10 -14.76 6.42 2.00
C THR A 10 -14.08 6.31 3.37
N VAL A 11 -12.77 6.19 3.45
CA VAL A 11 -12.02 5.94 4.70
C VAL A 11 -10.95 6.98 4.95
N THR A 12 -9.96 7.12 4.06
CA THR A 12 -8.77 7.92 4.35
C THR A 12 -8.60 9.08 3.38
N GLU A 13 -9.03 10.24 3.85
CA GLU A 13 -8.63 11.56 3.35
C GLU A 13 -7.86 12.32 4.44
N GLY A 14 -7.60 13.62 4.22
CA GLY A 14 -6.82 14.46 5.13
C GLY A 14 -7.22 14.35 6.62
N PRO A 15 -8.50 14.51 6.99
CA PRO A 15 -8.92 14.44 8.41
C PRO A 15 -8.60 13.09 9.08
N MET A 16 -8.88 11.97 8.41
CA MET A 16 -8.55 10.64 8.93
C MET A 16 -7.04 10.43 9.03
N ALA A 17 -6.29 10.84 8.01
CA ALA A 17 -4.83 10.69 8.02
C ALA A 17 -4.19 11.51 9.16
N ILE A 18 -4.69 12.72 9.46
CA ILE A 18 -4.27 13.53 10.62
C ILE A 18 -4.60 12.81 11.92
N ALA A 19 -5.79 12.26 12.06
CA ALA A 19 -6.18 11.52 13.26
C ALA A 19 -5.29 10.29 13.49
N MET A 20 -5.01 9.53 12.43
CA MET A 20 -4.10 8.39 12.46
C MET A 20 -2.68 8.80 12.89
N ALA A 21 -2.13 9.86 12.29
CA ALA A 21 -0.81 10.37 12.64
C ALA A 21 -0.72 10.78 14.12
N LYS A 22 -1.71 11.50 14.63
CA LYS A 22 -1.80 11.91 16.05
C LYS A 22 -1.95 10.72 17.01
N ALA A 23 -2.55 9.63 16.56
CA ALA A 23 -2.70 8.39 17.35
C ALA A 23 -1.48 7.45 17.25
N GLY A 24 -0.41 7.84 16.55
CA GLY A 24 0.80 7.01 16.37
C GLY A 24 0.67 5.96 15.27
N GLY A 25 -0.39 6.03 14.47
CA GLY A 25 -0.57 5.23 13.25
C GLY A 25 -0.11 5.98 11.99
N ILE A 26 -0.54 5.47 10.82
CA ILE A 26 -0.33 6.14 9.54
C ILE A 26 -1.60 6.06 8.68
N GLY A 27 -2.01 7.19 8.11
CA GLY A 27 -3.08 7.24 7.12
C GLY A 27 -2.53 7.12 5.70
N ILE A 28 -3.15 6.26 4.89
CA ILE A 28 -2.81 6.14 3.47
C ILE A 28 -3.87 6.84 2.64
N ILE A 29 -3.53 8.02 2.10
CA ILE A 29 -4.44 8.80 1.25
C ILE A 29 -4.75 8.03 -0.03
N HIS A 30 -6.03 7.86 -0.33
CA HIS A 30 -6.46 7.11 -1.51
C HIS A 30 -6.08 7.82 -2.83
N ARG A 31 -6.11 7.07 -3.94
CA ARG A 31 -5.75 7.58 -5.29
C ARG A 31 -6.95 7.90 -6.19
N ASN A 32 -8.17 7.77 -5.69
CA ASN A 32 -9.39 8.08 -6.43
C ASN A 32 -9.69 9.58 -6.42
N LEU A 33 -8.70 10.37 -6.81
CA LEU A 33 -8.75 11.83 -6.94
C LEU A 33 -7.61 12.32 -7.85
N PRO A 34 -7.68 13.56 -8.37
CA PRO A 34 -6.59 14.16 -9.14
C PRO A 34 -5.28 14.18 -8.36
N ILE A 35 -4.15 14.08 -9.05
CA ILE A 35 -2.81 14.09 -8.43
C ILE A 35 -2.62 15.35 -7.57
N ALA A 36 -3.05 16.51 -8.08
CA ALA A 36 -2.91 17.78 -7.37
C ALA A 36 -3.64 17.80 -6.02
N ASP A 37 -4.83 17.20 -5.95
CA ASP A 37 -5.63 17.12 -4.71
C ASP A 37 -5.03 16.14 -3.71
N GLN A 38 -4.49 15.03 -4.20
CA GLN A 38 -3.77 14.07 -3.35
C GLN A 38 -2.49 14.70 -2.78
N VAL A 39 -1.73 15.42 -3.58
CA VAL A 39 -0.56 16.19 -3.16
C VAL A 39 -0.92 17.24 -2.10
N LYS A 40 -2.01 17.98 -2.31
CA LYS A 40 -2.51 18.96 -1.33
C LYS A 40 -2.84 18.29 0.00
N SER A 41 -3.51 17.15 -0.04
CA SER A 41 -3.84 16.37 1.16
C SER A 41 -2.57 15.91 1.89
N VAL A 42 -1.59 15.37 1.19
CA VAL A 42 -0.29 14.97 1.77
C VAL A 42 0.38 16.15 2.46
N LYS A 43 0.49 17.31 1.78
CA LYS A 43 1.11 18.53 2.36
C LYS A 43 0.39 19.02 3.62
N THR A 44 -0.91 18.84 3.70
CA THR A 44 -1.68 19.19 4.91
C THR A 44 -1.38 18.21 6.05
N VAL A 45 -1.31 16.91 5.78
CA VAL A 45 -1.15 15.88 6.81
C VAL A 45 0.26 15.84 7.37
N ILE A 46 1.29 16.03 6.55
CA ILE A 46 2.70 15.87 6.93
C ILE A 46 3.14 16.78 8.08
N SER A 47 2.50 17.93 8.25
CA SER A 47 2.74 18.82 9.39
C SER A 47 2.24 18.26 10.73
N HIS A 48 1.44 17.18 10.70
CA HIS A 48 0.85 16.52 11.86
C HIS A 48 1.49 15.16 12.18
N GLY A 49 2.33 14.62 11.28
CA GLY A 49 3.04 13.36 11.45
C GLY A 49 3.17 12.57 10.16
N LEU A 50 3.34 11.25 10.29
CA LEU A 50 3.57 10.38 9.13
C LEU A 50 2.32 10.27 8.24
N VAL A 51 2.55 10.31 6.94
CA VAL A 51 1.52 10.15 5.91
C VAL A 51 2.00 9.23 4.79
N GLY A 52 1.14 8.34 4.35
CA GLY A 52 1.31 7.55 3.15
C GLY A 52 0.30 7.94 2.07
N ALA A 53 0.57 7.55 0.84
CA ALA A 53 -0.36 7.76 -0.27
C ALA A 53 -0.33 6.59 -1.26
N ALA A 54 -1.51 6.21 -1.74
CA ALA A 54 -1.66 5.14 -2.70
C ALA A 54 -1.41 5.63 -4.13
N VAL A 55 -0.78 4.76 -4.93
CA VAL A 55 -0.54 4.96 -6.35
C VAL A 55 -0.97 3.71 -7.14
N GLY A 56 -1.18 3.88 -8.44
CA GLY A 56 -1.40 2.78 -9.36
C GLY A 56 -0.11 2.29 -10.01
N VAL A 57 -0.26 1.65 -11.16
CA VAL A 57 0.82 1.13 -11.99
C VAL A 57 0.95 1.96 -13.28
N GLY A 58 1.97 1.70 -14.08
CA GLY A 58 2.20 2.37 -15.36
C GLY A 58 2.69 3.81 -15.22
N ASP A 59 2.57 4.57 -16.30
CA ASP A 59 3.10 5.95 -16.36
C ASP A 59 2.33 6.92 -15.47
N ASP A 60 1.00 6.81 -15.39
CA ASP A 60 0.19 7.61 -14.47
C ASP A 60 0.55 7.32 -13.00
N GLY A 61 0.71 6.04 -12.65
CA GLY A 61 1.14 5.64 -11.31
C GLY A 61 2.52 6.18 -10.95
N PHE A 62 3.45 6.19 -11.90
CA PHE A 62 4.78 6.74 -11.70
C PHE A 62 4.78 8.27 -11.57
N ALA A 63 4.02 8.97 -12.43
CA ALA A 63 3.89 10.43 -12.34
C ALA A 63 3.27 10.86 -11.00
N ARG A 64 2.25 10.14 -10.54
CA ARG A 64 1.62 10.32 -9.23
C ARG A 64 2.61 10.09 -8.08
N ALA A 65 3.36 8.99 -8.12
CA ALA A 65 4.40 8.70 -7.12
C ALA A 65 5.44 9.82 -7.05
N THR A 66 5.93 10.29 -8.20
CA THR A 66 6.89 11.39 -8.28
C THR A 66 6.36 12.65 -7.59
N ALA A 67 5.14 13.09 -7.95
CA ALA A 67 4.54 14.29 -7.35
C ALA A 67 4.33 14.17 -5.83
N LEU A 68 3.96 12.98 -5.36
CA LEU A 68 3.77 12.71 -3.93
C LEU A 68 5.10 12.70 -3.16
N ILE A 69 6.16 12.13 -3.74
CA ILE A 69 7.50 12.09 -3.15
C ILE A 69 8.07 13.52 -3.06
N GLU A 70 7.93 14.31 -4.12
CA GLU A 70 8.31 15.74 -4.13
C GLU A 70 7.51 16.56 -3.10
N ALA A 71 6.29 16.14 -2.78
CA ALA A 71 5.47 16.74 -1.72
C ALA A 71 5.88 16.31 -0.31
N GLY A 72 6.81 15.36 -0.17
CA GLY A 72 7.34 14.89 1.10
C GLY A 72 6.59 13.72 1.73
N VAL A 73 5.82 12.92 0.96
CA VAL A 73 5.17 11.73 1.48
C VAL A 73 6.20 10.77 2.11
N ASN A 74 5.85 10.16 3.25
CA ASN A 74 6.76 9.23 3.94
C ASN A 74 6.75 7.83 3.32
N VAL A 75 5.59 7.40 2.81
CA VAL A 75 5.38 6.04 2.29
C VAL A 75 4.52 6.10 1.03
N VAL A 76 4.97 5.43 -0.02
CA VAL A 76 4.17 5.19 -1.23
C VAL A 76 3.60 3.77 -1.18
N VAL A 77 2.31 3.61 -1.44
CA VAL A 77 1.63 2.31 -1.47
C VAL A 77 1.23 1.99 -2.90
N VAL A 78 1.88 1.00 -3.51
CA VAL A 78 1.43 0.46 -4.80
C VAL A 78 0.29 -0.50 -4.53
N ASP A 79 -0.93 0.03 -4.61
CA ASP A 79 -2.16 -0.62 -4.15
C ASP A 79 -2.99 -1.17 -5.30
N THR A 80 -3.09 -2.50 -5.36
CA THR A 80 -3.82 -3.23 -6.39
C THR A 80 -4.57 -4.43 -5.83
N ALA A 81 -5.62 -4.88 -6.51
CA ALA A 81 -6.35 -6.08 -6.14
C ALA A 81 -5.52 -7.37 -6.32
N HIS A 82 -4.48 -7.32 -7.17
CA HIS A 82 -3.59 -8.46 -7.46
C HIS A 82 -2.13 -7.98 -7.54
N GLY A 83 -1.46 -7.95 -6.39
CA GLY A 83 -0.08 -7.46 -6.26
C GLY A 83 0.97 -8.36 -6.94
N HIS A 84 0.70 -9.65 -7.15
CA HIS A 84 1.61 -10.56 -7.86
C HIS A 84 1.41 -10.48 -9.39
N HIS A 85 1.24 -9.27 -9.90
CA HIS A 85 1.12 -8.98 -11.32
C HIS A 85 2.36 -8.24 -11.82
N ARG A 86 2.82 -8.54 -13.04
CA ARG A 86 4.05 -7.96 -13.61
C ARG A 86 4.08 -6.43 -13.52
N ALA A 87 2.98 -5.77 -13.87
CA ALA A 87 2.92 -4.30 -13.83
C ALA A 87 3.12 -3.72 -12.43
N VAL A 88 2.75 -4.44 -11.37
CA VAL A 88 2.98 -4.03 -9.97
C VAL A 88 4.46 -4.13 -9.63
N LEU A 89 5.09 -5.24 -9.99
CA LEU A 89 6.53 -5.46 -9.75
C LEU A 89 7.37 -4.42 -10.49
N ASP A 90 7.04 -4.16 -11.76
CA ASP A 90 7.72 -3.17 -12.58
C ASP A 90 7.51 -1.74 -12.03
N ALA A 91 6.32 -1.40 -11.51
CA ALA A 91 6.06 -0.11 -10.87
C ALA A 91 6.91 0.09 -9.61
N ILE A 92 6.96 -0.91 -8.73
CA ILE A 92 7.79 -0.87 -7.50
C ILE A 92 9.26 -0.69 -7.88
N ALA A 93 9.78 -1.53 -8.79
CA ALA A 93 11.18 -1.46 -9.21
C ALA A 93 11.52 -0.10 -9.85
N ARG A 94 10.61 0.45 -10.67
CA ARG A 94 10.77 1.77 -11.30
C ARG A 94 10.82 2.90 -10.26
N ILE A 95 9.91 2.89 -9.30
CA ILE A 95 9.86 3.91 -8.24
C ILE A 95 11.12 3.79 -7.37
N LYS A 96 11.47 2.59 -6.93
CA LYS A 96 12.65 2.35 -6.08
C LYS A 96 13.96 2.75 -6.76
N LYS A 97 14.07 2.52 -8.07
CA LYS A 97 15.23 2.95 -8.87
C LYS A 97 15.34 4.47 -8.95
N ALA A 98 14.22 5.17 -9.12
CA ALA A 98 14.20 6.63 -9.24
C ALA A 98 14.36 7.33 -7.88
N PHE A 99 13.83 6.73 -6.81
CA PHE A 99 13.78 7.28 -5.45
C PHE A 99 14.19 6.20 -4.43
N PRO A 100 15.50 5.89 -4.29
CA PRO A 100 15.97 4.78 -3.45
C PRO A 100 15.58 4.87 -1.97
N GLU A 101 15.44 6.09 -1.46
CA GLU A 101 15.16 6.35 -0.03
C GLU A 101 13.68 6.25 0.35
N ILE A 102 12.77 6.28 -0.65
CA ILE A 102 11.33 6.22 -0.35
C ILE A 102 10.94 4.82 0.14
N GLN A 103 10.10 4.78 1.16
CA GLN A 103 9.51 3.52 1.63
C GLN A 103 8.33 3.12 0.73
N ILE A 104 8.34 1.88 0.26
CA ILE A 104 7.32 1.35 -0.65
C ILE A 104 6.61 0.16 -0.03
N ILE A 105 5.30 0.27 0.10
CA ILE A 105 4.43 -0.87 0.43
C ILE A 105 3.87 -1.42 -0.88
N GLY A 106 4.03 -2.71 -1.11
CA GLY A 106 3.44 -3.41 -2.26
C GLY A 106 2.30 -4.33 -1.84
N GLY A 107 1.23 -4.39 -2.60
CA GLY A 107 0.09 -5.28 -2.33
C GLY A 107 -1.03 -5.18 -3.36
N ASN A 108 -2.08 -5.99 -3.19
CA ASN A 108 -2.23 -7.00 -2.15
C ASN A 108 -1.85 -8.39 -2.69
N ILE A 109 -1.32 -9.20 -1.82
CA ILE A 109 -1.00 -10.61 -2.12
C ILE A 109 -1.59 -11.53 -1.05
N ALA A 110 -1.58 -12.84 -1.35
CA ALA A 110 -2.07 -13.85 -0.42
C ALA A 110 -1.19 -15.11 -0.39
N THR A 111 -0.02 -15.07 -1.04
CA THR A 111 0.87 -16.23 -1.18
C THR A 111 2.31 -15.87 -0.84
N ARG A 112 3.08 -16.90 -0.43
CA ARG A 112 4.53 -16.75 -0.22
C ARG A 112 5.25 -16.25 -1.47
N GLN A 113 4.89 -16.79 -2.64
CA GLN A 113 5.51 -16.42 -3.92
C GLN A 113 5.22 -14.95 -4.26
N GLY A 114 3.98 -14.48 -4.03
CA GLY A 114 3.62 -13.08 -4.22
C GLY A 114 4.41 -12.15 -3.30
N ALA A 115 4.54 -12.50 -2.03
CA ALA A 115 5.36 -11.75 -1.08
C ALA A 115 6.83 -11.68 -1.54
N GLN A 116 7.42 -12.83 -1.90
CA GLN A 116 8.80 -12.89 -2.39
C GLN A 116 9.01 -12.05 -3.66
N ALA A 117 8.03 -12.05 -4.57
CA ALA A 117 8.11 -11.25 -5.80
C ALA A 117 8.11 -9.74 -5.51
N LEU A 118 7.26 -9.28 -4.59
CA LEU A 118 7.25 -7.87 -4.16
C LEU A 118 8.56 -7.46 -3.48
N ILE A 119 9.09 -8.31 -2.60
CA ILE A 119 10.39 -8.09 -1.93
C ILE A 119 11.51 -7.99 -2.96
N ASN A 120 11.56 -8.91 -3.92
CA ASN A 120 12.57 -8.90 -4.98
C ASN A 120 12.46 -7.66 -5.90
N ALA A 121 11.26 -7.10 -6.04
CA ALA A 121 11.04 -5.85 -6.78
C ALA A 121 11.47 -4.60 -6.01
N GLY A 122 11.79 -4.72 -4.71
CA GLY A 122 12.26 -3.63 -3.86
C GLY A 122 11.20 -3.03 -2.94
N ALA A 123 10.11 -3.76 -2.64
CA ALA A 123 9.16 -3.34 -1.63
C ALA A 123 9.78 -3.41 -0.22
N ASP A 124 9.56 -2.38 0.59
CA ASP A 124 10.01 -2.28 1.99
C ASP A 124 8.99 -2.84 2.97
N ALA A 125 7.76 -3.06 2.52
CA ALA A 125 6.72 -3.79 3.26
C ALA A 125 5.74 -4.46 2.28
N VAL A 126 5.09 -5.53 2.76
CA VAL A 126 4.14 -6.32 1.96
C VAL A 126 2.75 -6.24 2.59
N LYS A 127 1.74 -5.85 1.80
CA LYS A 127 0.34 -5.81 2.21
C LYS A 127 -0.40 -7.07 1.76
N VAL A 128 -1.00 -7.78 2.74
CA VAL A 128 -1.61 -9.10 2.57
C VAL A 128 -3.12 -9.02 2.73
N GLY A 129 -3.83 -9.55 1.74
CA GLY A 129 -5.28 -9.68 1.78
C GLY A 129 -5.88 -9.67 0.38
N VAL A 130 -6.45 -10.78 -0.05
CA VAL A 130 -7.20 -10.93 -1.30
C VAL A 130 -8.61 -11.40 -0.97
N GLY A 131 -9.56 -10.48 -0.96
CA GLY A 131 -10.96 -10.71 -0.66
C GLY A 131 -11.32 -11.02 0.80
N PRO A 132 -10.52 -10.69 1.85
CA PRO A 132 -10.83 -11.10 3.21
C PRO A 132 -11.82 -10.17 3.92
N GLY A 133 -11.94 -8.91 3.50
CA GLY A 133 -12.78 -7.91 4.16
C GLY A 133 -14.27 -8.27 4.12
N SER A 134 -15.00 -7.94 5.18
CA SER A 134 -16.44 -8.20 5.27
C SER A 134 -17.27 -7.46 4.20
N ILE A 135 -16.79 -6.30 3.77
CA ILE A 135 -17.39 -5.47 2.71
C ILE A 135 -16.80 -5.76 1.32
N CYS A 136 -15.79 -6.63 1.22
CA CYS A 136 -15.08 -6.88 -0.04
C CYS A 136 -15.94 -7.73 -0.99
N THR A 137 -16.12 -7.23 -2.20
CA THR A 137 -16.90 -7.89 -3.27
C THR A 137 -16.05 -8.81 -4.15
N THR A 138 -14.74 -8.84 -4.02
CA THR A 138 -13.82 -9.62 -4.87
C THR A 138 -14.20 -11.11 -4.90
N ARG A 139 -14.53 -11.70 -3.75
CA ARG A 139 -14.95 -13.11 -3.67
C ARG A 139 -16.26 -13.39 -4.43
N VAL A 140 -17.19 -12.44 -4.37
CA VAL A 140 -18.51 -12.59 -5.00
C VAL A 140 -18.42 -12.34 -6.51
N VAL A 141 -17.68 -11.32 -6.93
CA VAL A 141 -17.60 -10.89 -8.33
C VAL A 141 -16.58 -11.73 -9.12
N ALA A 142 -15.40 -11.97 -8.56
CA ALA A 142 -14.30 -12.64 -9.26
C ALA A 142 -14.13 -14.11 -8.86
N GLY A 143 -14.81 -14.57 -7.82
CA GLY A 143 -14.63 -15.93 -7.28
C GLY A 143 -13.25 -16.17 -6.67
N VAL A 144 -12.52 -15.09 -6.34
CA VAL A 144 -11.13 -15.16 -5.85
C VAL A 144 -11.05 -14.64 -4.42
N GLY A 145 -10.36 -15.39 -3.56
CA GLY A 145 -10.11 -14.99 -2.20
C GLY A 145 -9.32 -16.05 -1.44
N VAL A 146 -8.61 -15.63 -0.42
CA VAL A 146 -7.86 -16.51 0.48
C VAL A 146 -8.21 -16.18 1.92
N PRO A 147 -8.49 -17.16 2.80
CA PRO A 147 -8.68 -16.90 4.23
C PRO A 147 -7.50 -16.13 4.79
N GLN A 148 -7.77 -15.05 5.53
CA GLN A 148 -6.73 -14.07 5.85
C GLN A 148 -5.59 -14.63 6.70
N ILE A 149 -5.89 -15.46 7.71
CA ILE A 149 -4.84 -16.07 8.54
C ILE A 149 -3.94 -16.98 7.68
N THR A 150 -4.50 -17.77 6.77
CA THR A 150 -3.72 -18.59 5.83
C THR A 150 -2.81 -17.71 4.95
N ALA A 151 -3.35 -16.62 4.39
CA ALA A 151 -2.58 -15.69 3.57
C ALA A 151 -1.42 -15.04 4.36
N ILE A 152 -1.68 -14.61 5.59
CA ILE A 152 -0.66 -14.06 6.50
C ILE A 152 0.43 -15.08 6.77
N MET A 153 0.08 -16.32 7.16
CA MET A 153 1.04 -17.39 7.46
C MET A 153 1.93 -17.71 6.26
N GLU A 154 1.37 -17.74 5.05
CA GLU A 154 2.13 -18.01 3.83
C GLU A 154 3.06 -16.83 3.46
N ALA A 155 2.55 -15.60 3.48
CA ALA A 155 3.36 -14.42 3.18
C ALA A 155 4.48 -14.19 4.21
N HIS A 156 4.19 -14.45 5.50
CA HIS A 156 5.15 -14.32 6.60
C HIS A 156 6.43 -15.13 6.38
N LYS A 157 6.34 -16.32 5.76
CA LYS A 157 7.51 -17.17 5.45
C LYS A 157 8.53 -16.47 4.55
N ALA A 158 8.10 -15.57 3.68
CA ALA A 158 9.00 -14.76 2.86
C ALA A 158 9.46 -13.50 3.60
N CYS A 159 8.52 -12.81 4.25
CA CYS A 159 8.77 -11.54 4.94
C CYS A 159 9.78 -11.69 6.08
N VAL A 160 9.63 -12.70 6.95
CA VAL A 160 10.54 -12.92 8.08
C VAL A 160 11.97 -13.24 7.61
N LYS A 161 12.10 -13.98 6.51
CA LYS A 161 13.43 -14.33 5.96
C LYS A 161 14.17 -13.12 5.39
N ALA A 162 13.42 -12.14 4.90
CA ALA A 162 13.96 -10.93 4.30
C ALA A 162 14.01 -9.74 5.29
N ASP A 163 13.54 -9.93 6.53
CA ASP A 163 13.36 -8.88 7.54
C ASP A 163 12.48 -7.71 7.05
N ILE A 164 11.39 -8.05 6.34
CA ILE A 164 10.44 -7.11 5.75
C ILE A 164 9.12 -7.14 6.51
N PRO A 165 8.56 -5.99 6.94
CA PRO A 165 7.27 -5.92 7.60
C PRO A 165 6.13 -6.46 6.75
N LEU A 166 5.17 -7.14 7.40
CA LEU A 166 3.92 -7.60 6.83
C LEU A 166 2.76 -6.78 7.38
N ILE A 167 1.87 -6.34 6.51
CA ILE A 167 0.66 -5.60 6.86
C ILE A 167 -0.55 -6.50 6.56
N ALA A 168 -1.33 -6.82 7.58
CA ALA A 168 -2.60 -7.55 7.42
C ALA A 168 -3.72 -6.56 7.05
N ASP A 169 -4.32 -6.75 5.88
CA ASP A 169 -5.33 -5.85 5.33
C ASP A 169 -6.74 -6.45 5.47
N GLY A 170 -7.37 -6.19 6.60
CA GLY A 170 -8.71 -6.62 6.92
C GLY A 170 -8.87 -8.13 7.18
N GLY A 171 -10.10 -8.56 7.47
CA GLY A 171 -10.46 -9.96 7.59
C GLY A 171 -9.93 -10.69 8.84
N LEU A 172 -9.62 -9.95 9.88
CA LEU A 172 -9.18 -10.47 11.19
C LEU A 172 -10.30 -10.36 12.22
#